data_07b222b6d0450d56e076fe69b5d19705
#
_entry.id   07b222b6d0450d56e076fe69b5d19705
#
_cell.length_a   1.000
_cell.length_b   1.000
_cell.length_c   1.000
_cell.angle_alpha   90.00
_cell.angle_beta   90.00
_cell.angle_gamma   90.00
#
_symmetry.space_group_name_H-M   'P 1'
#
loop_
_entity.id
_entity.type
_entity.pdbx_description
1 polymer ?
#
loop_
_entity_poly.entity_id
_entity_poly.type
_entity_poly.pdbx_seq_one_letter_code
_entity_poly.pdbx_strand_id
1 'polypeptide(L)'
;MTDWMALFRANIEIESAYRQSAVSSAGAIGLGQLMPATARELGVDPRDPLQNLDGSARYLASMLQEFGDPRLALAAYNAGPDAVRQYNGIPPYRETQNHVARVMAVIARLEGTNP
;
A
#
# COMPACT_ATOMS: atom_id res chain seq x y z
N MET A 1 -11.69 -12.62 7.90
CA MET A 1 -11.21 -12.14 6.58
C MET A 1 -11.16 -10.63 6.57
N THR A 2 -10.09 -10.06 6.03
CA THR A 2 -9.94 -8.61 5.98
C THR A 2 -10.82 -8.04 4.86
N ASP A 3 -11.65 -7.06 5.21
CA ASP A 3 -12.46 -6.33 4.24
C ASP A 3 -11.57 -5.51 3.31
N TRP A 4 -11.82 -5.60 1.99
CA TRP A 4 -11.03 -4.89 0.99
C TRP A 4 -11.01 -3.37 1.23
N MET A 5 -12.17 -2.78 1.54
CA MET A 5 -12.24 -1.33 1.74
C MET A 5 -11.43 -0.91 2.97
N ALA A 6 -11.48 -1.71 4.04
CA ALA A 6 -10.66 -1.43 5.22
C ALA A 6 -9.17 -1.53 4.89
N LEU A 7 -8.77 -2.56 4.15
CA LEU A 7 -7.38 -2.73 3.71
C LEU A 7 -6.90 -1.54 2.90
N PHE A 8 -7.67 -1.14 1.88
CA PHE A 8 -7.29 -0.04 0.99
C PHE A 8 -7.25 1.28 1.74
N ARG A 9 -8.29 1.61 2.51
CA ARG A 9 -8.35 2.86 3.27
C ARG A 9 -7.22 2.96 4.28
N ALA A 10 -6.94 1.87 4.99
CA ALA A 10 -5.87 1.85 5.98
C ALA A 10 -4.50 2.06 5.32
N ASN A 11 -4.28 1.45 4.16
CA ASN A 11 -3.03 1.64 3.43
C ASN A 11 -2.86 3.11 3.02
N ILE A 12 -3.90 3.75 2.49
CA ILE A 12 -3.85 5.17 2.10
C ILE A 12 -3.59 6.05 3.34
N GLU A 13 -4.24 5.76 4.45
CA GLU A 13 -4.01 6.53 5.68
C GLU A 13 -2.54 6.50 6.10
N ILE A 14 -1.92 5.34 6.09
CA ILE A 14 -0.52 5.22 6.50
C ILE A 14 0.42 5.79 5.43
N GLU A 15 0.09 5.66 4.15
CA GLU A 15 0.95 6.18 3.09
C GLU A 15 1.01 7.71 3.09
N SER A 16 -0.12 8.38 3.21
CA SER A 16 -0.18 9.83 2.98
C SER A 16 -0.97 10.62 4.02
N ALA A 17 -1.63 9.96 4.98
CA ALA A 17 -2.61 10.58 5.88
C ALA A 17 -3.68 11.34 5.06
N TYR A 18 -4.06 10.77 3.92
CA TYR A 18 -5.04 11.34 2.97
C TYR A 18 -4.60 12.69 2.39
N ARG A 19 -3.30 12.99 2.35
CA ARG A 19 -2.81 14.24 1.77
C ARG A 19 -2.46 14.05 0.30
N GLN A 20 -3.20 14.75 -0.56
CA GLN A 20 -3.01 14.67 -2.02
C GLN A 20 -1.64 15.17 -2.46
N SER A 21 -1.06 16.11 -1.72
CA SER A 21 0.21 16.74 -2.05
C SER A 21 1.42 16.02 -1.45
N ALA A 22 1.22 14.88 -0.78
CA ALA A 22 2.32 14.18 -0.14
C ALA A 22 3.35 13.69 -1.17
N VAL A 23 4.63 13.98 -0.91
CA VAL A 23 5.75 13.47 -1.71
C VAL A 23 6.81 12.99 -0.73
N SER A 24 7.21 11.74 -0.82
CA SER A 24 8.23 11.19 0.08
C SER A 24 9.63 11.61 -0.36
N SER A 25 10.61 11.45 0.52
CA SER A 25 12.00 11.71 0.19
C SER A 25 12.50 10.80 -0.94
N ALA A 26 11.91 9.64 -1.10
CA ALA A 26 12.26 8.70 -2.18
C ALA A 26 11.54 9.02 -3.50
N GLY A 27 10.60 9.98 -3.50
CA GLY A 27 9.88 10.39 -4.70
C GLY A 27 8.53 9.74 -4.90
N ALA A 28 7.99 9.04 -3.89
CA ALA A 28 6.64 8.49 -3.94
C ALA A 28 5.62 9.64 -3.88
N ILE A 29 4.56 9.57 -4.68
CA ILE A 29 3.66 10.70 -4.96
C ILE A 29 2.23 10.39 -4.54
N GLY A 30 1.62 11.36 -3.85
CA GLY A 30 0.18 11.47 -3.67
C GLY A 30 -0.41 10.51 -2.67
N LEU A 31 -1.71 10.32 -2.77
CA LEU A 31 -2.51 9.58 -1.77
C LEU A 31 -2.00 8.16 -1.53
N GLY A 32 -1.69 7.42 -2.58
CA GLY A 32 -1.18 6.06 -2.48
C GLY A 32 0.33 5.96 -2.47
N GLN A 33 1.03 7.08 -2.52
CA GLN A 33 2.50 7.11 -2.55
C GLN A 33 3.05 6.21 -3.64
N LEU A 34 2.60 6.47 -4.88
CA LEU A 34 3.07 5.72 -6.04
C LEU A 34 4.42 6.25 -6.51
N MET A 35 5.36 5.34 -6.73
CA MET A 35 6.59 5.71 -7.40
C MET A 35 6.30 6.03 -8.87
N PRO A 36 7.05 6.97 -9.47
CA PRO A 36 6.82 7.35 -10.87
C PRO A 36 6.81 6.17 -11.85
N ALA A 37 7.71 5.21 -11.66
CA ALA A 37 7.78 4.04 -12.54
C ALA A 37 6.51 3.18 -12.43
N THR A 38 6.03 2.97 -11.20
CA THR A 38 4.80 2.20 -10.95
C THR A 38 3.60 2.90 -11.56
N ALA A 39 3.52 4.24 -11.38
CA ALA A 39 2.44 5.03 -11.98
C ALA A 39 2.42 4.90 -13.51
N ARG A 40 3.59 4.92 -14.14
CA ARG A 40 3.70 4.73 -15.59
C ARG A 40 3.19 3.36 -16.02
N GLU A 41 3.57 2.32 -15.29
CA GLU A 41 3.12 0.95 -15.59
C GLU A 41 1.61 0.83 -15.45
N LEU A 42 1.04 1.52 -14.47
CA LEU A 42 -0.41 1.52 -14.24
C LEU A 42 -1.16 2.43 -15.22
N GLY A 43 -0.47 3.29 -15.94
CA GLY A 43 -1.09 4.23 -16.87
C GLY A 43 -1.81 5.36 -16.19
N VAL A 44 -1.35 5.79 -15.02
CA VAL A 44 -2.00 6.86 -14.25
C VAL A 44 -1.06 8.04 -14.05
N ASP A 45 -1.66 9.23 -13.92
CA ASP A 45 -0.95 10.42 -13.44
C ASP A 45 -1.01 10.42 -11.91
N PRO A 46 0.13 10.22 -11.23
CA PRO A 46 0.11 10.12 -9.77
C PRO A 46 -0.21 11.43 -9.06
N ARG A 47 -0.12 12.56 -9.77
CA ARG A 47 -0.44 13.87 -9.20
C ARG A 47 -1.94 14.17 -9.24
N ASP A 48 -2.71 13.46 -10.08
CA ASP A 48 -4.16 13.57 -10.09
C ASP A 48 -4.71 12.66 -8.98
N PRO A 49 -5.45 13.23 -8.00
CA PRO A 49 -5.90 12.43 -6.85
C PRO A 49 -6.75 11.22 -7.23
N LEU A 50 -7.66 11.38 -8.18
CA LEU A 50 -8.53 10.27 -8.58
C LEU A 50 -7.77 9.20 -9.34
N GLN A 51 -6.84 9.59 -10.23
CA GLN A 51 -6.00 8.63 -10.94
C GLN A 51 -5.05 7.92 -9.96
N ASN A 52 -4.52 8.66 -8.98
CA ASN A 52 -3.67 8.06 -7.95
C ASN A 52 -4.42 6.99 -7.17
N LEU A 53 -5.65 7.29 -6.71
CA LEU A 53 -6.46 6.31 -5.99
C LEU A 53 -6.80 5.10 -6.86
N ASP A 54 -7.14 5.31 -8.11
CA ASP A 54 -7.42 4.22 -9.04
C ASP A 54 -6.20 3.32 -9.22
N GLY A 55 -5.06 3.90 -9.49
CA GLY A 55 -3.81 3.16 -9.65
C GLY A 55 -3.40 2.43 -8.39
N SER A 56 -3.51 3.10 -7.23
CA SER A 56 -3.18 2.53 -5.94
C SER A 56 -4.06 1.33 -5.61
N ALA A 57 -5.36 1.45 -5.88
CA ALA A 57 -6.31 0.36 -5.64
C ALA A 57 -5.98 -0.85 -6.53
N ARG A 58 -5.74 -0.61 -7.82
CA ARG A 58 -5.39 -1.70 -8.75
C ARG A 58 -4.08 -2.37 -8.37
N TYR A 59 -3.09 -1.56 -7.95
CA TYR A 59 -1.79 -2.08 -7.56
C TYR A 59 -1.90 -2.96 -6.31
N LEU A 60 -2.59 -2.47 -5.27
CA LEU A 60 -2.79 -3.25 -4.05
C LEU A 60 -3.59 -4.54 -4.33
N ALA A 61 -4.63 -4.45 -5.15
CA ALA A 61 -5.42 -5.62 -5.53
C ALA A 61 -4.56 -6.65 -6.27
N SER A 62 -3.67 -6.23 -7.16
CA SER A 62 -2.71 -7.10 -7.82
C SER A 62 -1.79 -7.81 -6.83
N MET A 63 -1.30 -7.09 -5.84
CA MET A 63 -0.44 -7.67 -4.81
C MET A 63 -1.21 -8.71 -3.99
N LEU A 64 -2.46 -8.39 -3.64
CA LEU A 64 -3.30 -9.33 -2.91
C LEU A 64 -3.59 -10.59 -3.74
N GLN A 65 -3.83 -10.43 -5.02
CA GLN A 65 -4.08 -11.56 -5.91
C GLN A 65 -2.85 -12.45 -6.03
N GLU A 66 -1.68 -11.87 -6.16
CA GLU A 66 -0.44 -12.64 -6.31
C GLU A 66 -0.06 -13.38 -5.02
N PHE A 67 -0.11 -12.70 -3.89
CA PHE A 67 0.44 -13.24 -2.64
C PHE A 67 -0.62 -13.88 -1.73
N GLY A 68 -1.89 -13.56 -1.91
CA GLY A 68 -3.00 -14.23 -1.23
C GLY A 68 -3.19 -13.88 0.24
N ASP A 69 -2.33 -13.04 0.81
CA ASP A 69 -2.34 -12.69 2.22
C ASP A 69 -2.26 -11.16 2.32
N PRO A 70 -3.15 -10.50 3.08
CA PRO A 70 -3.11 -9.04 3.22
C PRO A 70 -1.76 -8.50 3.70
N ARG A 71 -1.10 -9.17 4.62
CA ARG A 71 0.20 -8.72 5.12
C ARG A 71 1.27 -8.77 4.04
N LEU A 72 1.27 -9.83 3.23
CA LEU A 72 2.21 -9.95 2.11
C LEU A 72 1.90 -8.95 1.03
N ALA A 73 0.61 -8.68 0.77
CA ALA A 73 0.20 -7.67 -0.19
C ALA A 73 0.69 -6.28 0.22
N LEU A 74 0.56 -5.93 1.50
CA LEU A 74 1.05 -4.66 2.02
C LEU A 74 2.57 -4.56 1.95
N ALA A 75 3.26 -5.64 2.25
CA ALA A 75 4.72 -5.69 2.13
C ALA A 75 5.16 -5.50 0.68
N ALA A 76 4.47 -6.15 -0.27
CA ALA A 76 4.77 -6.02 -1.69
C ALA A 76 4.45 -4.61 -2.21
N TYR A 77 3.38 -4.00 -1.72
CA TYR A 77 3.04 -2.63 -2.06
C TYR A 77 4.15 -1.66 -1.62
N ASN A 78 4.69 -1.86 -0.44
CA ASN A 78 5.72 -1.00 0.14
C ASN A 78 7.12 -1.26 -0.41
N ALA A 79 7.53 -2.52 -0.45
CA ALA A 79 8.91 -2.91 -0.80
C ALA A 79 9.07 -3.37 -2.25
N GLY A 80 7.95 -3.53 -2.97
CA GLY A 80 7.95 -4.10 -4.31
C GLY A 80 7.72 -5.61 -4.28
N PRO A 81 7.03 -6.16 -5.29
CA PRO A 81 6.74 -7.60 -5.32
C PRO A 81 7.99 -8.47 -5.44
N ASP A 82 9.04 -7.99 -6.09
CA ASP A 82 10.28 -8.77 -6.23
C ASP A 82 10.91 -9.07 -4.87
N ALA A 83 10.88 -8.10 -3.94
CA ALA A 83 11.44 -8.32 -2.60
C ALA A 83 10.67 -9.40 -1.85
N VAL A 84 9.33 -9.38 -1.95
CA VAL A 84 8.50 -10.38 -1.28
C VAL A 84 8.75 -11.77 -1.89
N ARG A 85 8.89 -11.86 -3.20
CA ARG A 85 9.21 -13.12 -3.87
C ARG A 85 10.59 -13.63 -3.43
N GLN A 86 11.57 -12.75 -3.37
CA GLN A 86 12.95 -13.09 -3.00
C GLN A 86 13.02 -13.68 -1.60
N TYR A 87 12.32 -13.06 -0.66
CA TYR A 87 12.33 -13.49 0.74
C TYR A 87 11.25 -14.53 1.05
N ASN A 88 10.39 -14.83 0.09
CA ASN A 88 9.26 -15.73 0.27
C ASN A 88 8.43 -15.35 1.51
N GLY A 89 8.20 -14.05 1.66
CA GLY A 89 7.51 -13.49 2.83
C GLY A 89 7.81 -12.01 2.98
N ILE A 90 7.49 -11.47 4.13
CA ILE A 90 7.78 -10.06 4.44
C ILE A 90 9.29 -9.89 4.50
N PRO A 91 9.89 -9.03 3.63
CA PRO A 91 11.34 -8.83 3.68
C PRO A 91 11.77 -8.22 5.02
N PRO A 92 13.01 -8.48 5.47
CA PRO A 92 13.47 -8.00 6.77
C PRO A 92 13.88 -6.52 6.74
N TYR A 93 13.10 -5.69 6.08
CA TYR A 93 13.30 -4.25 6.02
C TYR A 93 12.47 -3.60 7.13
N ARG A 94 13.12 -2.80 7.97
CA ARG A 94 12.43 -2.15 9.08
C ARG A 94 11.25 -1.31 8.59
N GLU A 95 11.45 -0.54 7.51
CA GLU A 95 10.37 0.29 6.94
C GLU A 95 9.17 -0.56 6.55
N THR A 96 9.40 -1.69 5.87
CA THR A 96 8.32 -2.54 5.39
C THR A 96 7.60 -3.23 6.54
N GLN A 97 8.35 -3.74 7.50
CA GLN A 97 7.76 -4.38 8.69
C GLN A 97 6.88 -3.39 9.46
N ASN A 98 7.38 -2.15 9.63
CA ASN A 98 6.63 -1.11 10.31
C ASN A 98 5.38 -0.71 9.51
N HIS A 99 5.50 -0.62 8.19
CA HIS A 99 4.36 -0.29 7.34
C HIS A 99 3.23 -1.32 7.50
N VAL A 100 3.57 -2.60 7.40
CA VAL A 100 2.59 -3.69 7.56
C VAL A 100 1.93 -3.61 8.93
N ALA A 101 2.73 -3.46 10.00
CA ALA A 101 2.20 -3.40 11.37
C ALA A 101 1.25 -2.22 11.56
N ARG A 102 1.63 -1.04 11.04
CA ARG A 102 0.83 0.17 11.17
C ARG A 102 -0.48 0.07 10.40
N VAL A 103 -0.44 -0.44 9.18
CA VAL A 103 -1.66 -0.64 8.39
C VAL A 103 -2.59 -1.64 9.06
N MET A 104 -2.05 -2.76 9.55
CA MET A 104 -2.87 -3.76 10.24
C MET A 104 -3.53 -3.19 11.50
N ALA A 105 -2.85 -2.30 12.23
CA ALA A 105 -3.42 -1.63 13.39
C ALA A 105 -4.60 -0.72 12.99
N VAL A 106 -4.48 -0.01 11.87
CA VAL A 106 -5.58 0.83 11.36
C VAL A 106 -6.75 -0.05 10.93
N ILE A 107 -6.49 -1.16 10.28
CA ILE A 107 -7.55 -2.10 9.88
C ILE A 107 -8.34 -2.57 11.11
N ALA A 108 -7.64 -2.95 12.17
CA ALA A 108 -8.29 -3.38 13.41
C ALA A 108 -9.21 -2.29 13.98
N ARG A 109 -8.73 -1.03 13.94
CA ARG A 109 -9.54 0.11 14.38
C ARG A 109 -10.78 0.30 13.50
N LEU A 110 -10.61 0.23 12.17
CA LEU A 110 -11.71 0.44 11.22
C LEU A 110 -12.75 -0.66 11.29
N GLU A 111 -12.32 -1.88 11.56
CA GLU A 111 -13.23 -3.04 11.65
C GLU A 111 -13.85 -3.19 13.03
N GLY A 112 -13.48 -2.33 13.97
CA GLY A 112 -14.02 -2.40 15.34
C GLY A 112 -13.59 -3.65 16.08
N THR A 113 -12.44 -4.23 15.75
CA THR A 113 -11.92 -5.45 16.38
C THR A 113 -11.12 -5.19 17.64
N ASN A 114 -10.86 -3.93 17.95
CA ASN A 114 -10.17 -3.57 19.20
C ASN A 114 -11.13 -3.68 20.38
N PRO A 115 -10.68 -4.29 21.47
CA PRO A 115 -11.50 -4.34 22.67
C PRO A 115 -11.79 -2.96 23.24
#